data_f497e97cbef8d051c92bee1c0ca9925f
#
_entry.id   f497e97cbef8d051c92bee1c0ca9925f
#
_cell.length_a   1.000
_cell.length_b   1.000
_cell.length_c   1.000
_cell.angle_alpha   90.00
_cell.angle_beta   90.00
_cell.angle_gamma   90.00
#
_symmetry.space_group_name_H-M   'P 1'
#
loop_
_entity.id
_entity.type
_entity.pdbx_description
1 polymer ?
#
loop_
_entity_poly.entity_id
_entity_poly.type
_entity_poly.pdbx_seq_one_letter_code
_entity_poly.pdbx_strand_id
1 'polypeptide(L)'
;MLLVKTYLDKSPLHGLGVFAGEFIRKGTKIWRFVESFDRAYSPKQFARLPKRARDFIRQHGYRVDGEILLTMDNDRHMNHSDRPNTYLKGGYALARRDIRKGEEITNDYREFDPVLCAAFLKQRPRHR
;
A
#
# COMPACT_ATOMS: atom_id res chain seq x y z
N MET A 1 -4.06 -6.44 5.34
CA MET A 1 -5.36 -5.94 5.88
C MET A 1 -5.11 -4.75 6.78
N LEU A 2 -5.87 -3.70 6.58
CA LEU A 2 -5.84 -2.53 7.45
C LEU A 2 -6.40 -2.88 8.83
N LEU A 3 -5.73 -2.41 9.87
CA LEU A 3 -6.08 -2.67 11.27
C LEU A 3 -6.76 -1.47 11.95
N VAL A 4 -6.92 -0.38 11.22
CA VAL A 4 -7.53 0.86 11.70
C VAL A 4 -8.69 1.24 10.78
N LYS A 5 -9.56 2.10 11.27
CA LYS A 5 -10.67 2.62 10.47
C LYS A 5 -10.16 3.55 9.38
N THR A 6 -10.57 3.29 8.14
CA THR A 6 -10.17 4.07 6.96
C THR A 6 -11.36 4.32 6.04
N TYR A 7 -11.20 5.26 5.12
CA TYR A 7 -12.12 5.47 4.01
C TYR A 7 -11.35 5.89 2.77
N LEU A 8 -11.97 5.74 1.61
CA LEU A 8 -11.41 6.18 0.34
C LEU A 8 -11.94 7.56 -0.01
N ASP A 9 -11.07 8.39 -0.57
CA ASP A 9 -11.44 9.70 -1.12
C ASP A 9 -10.44 10.08 -2.20
N LYS A 10 -10.74 11.13 -2.94
CA LYS A 10 -9.79 11.70 -3.90
C LYS A 10 -8.53 12.13 -3.18
N SER A 11 -7.40 11.77 -3.76
CA SER A 11 -6.09 12.09 -3.20
C SER A 11 -5.44 13.24 -3.98
N PRO A 12 -4.84 14.23 -3.29
CA PRO A 12 -4.02 15.24 -3.96
C PRO A 12 -2.73 14.64 -4.54
N LEU A 13 -2.35 13.43 -4.10
CA LEU A 13 -1.15 12.74 -4.58
C LEU A 13 -1.42 11.99 -5.88
N HIS A 14 -2.47 11.16 -5.92
CA HIS A 14 -2.82 10.38 -7.10
C HIS A 14 -4.17 9.68 -6.90
N GLY A 15 -5.08 9.84 -7.84
CA GLY A 15 -6.34 9.10 -7.91
C GLY A 15 -7.11 9.05 -6.60
N LEU A 16 -7.46 7.84 -6.17
CA LEU A 16 -8.01 7.58 -4.85
C LEU A 16 -6.89 7.36 -3.84
N GLY A 17 -7.13 7.75 -2.60
CA GLY A 17 -6.22 7.49 -1.50
C GLY A 17 -6.95 6.91 -0.31
N VAL A 18 -6.19 6.46 0.67
CA VAL A 18 -6.67 5.91 1.93
C VAL A 18 -6.55 6.99 3.00
N PHE A 19 -7.66 7.31 3.64
CA PHE A 19 -7.73 8.37 4.65
C PHE A 19 -8.06 7.78 6.02
N ALA A 20 -7.47 8.35 7.07
CA ALA A 20 -7.74 7.94 8.44
C ALA A 20 -9.18 8.23 8.82
N GLY A 21 -9.94 7.19 9.18
CA GLY A 21 -11.32 7.31 9.66
C GLY A 21 -11.41 7.56 11.15
N GLU A 22 -10.27 7.65 11.84
CA GLU A 22 -10.13 7.91 13.26
C GLU A 22 -8.74 8.49 13.54
N PHE A 23 -8.53 9.05 14.71
CA PHE A 23 -7.20 9.46 15.15
C PHE A 23 -6.31 8.20 15.33
N ILE A 24 -5.09 8.25 14.80
CA ILE A 24 -4.13 7.16 14.89
C ILE A 24 -2.88 7.67 15.62
N ARG A 25 -2.61 7.10 16.79
CA ARG A 25 -1.44 7.47 17.58
C ARG A 25 -0.16 6.96 16.93
N LYS A 26 0.93 7.72 17.03
CA LYS A 26 2.27 7.28 16.65
C LYS A 26 2.58 5.89 17.21
N GLY A 27 3.11 5.01 16.38
CA GLY A 27 3.46 3.63 16.74
C GLY A 27 2.31 2.62 16.63
N THR A 28 1.12 3.07 16.30
CA THR A 28 -0.03 2.17 16.08
C THR A 28 0.24 1.28 14.87
N LYS A 29 -0.07 0.00 15.00
CA LYS A 29 -0.06 -0.95 13.89
C LYS A 29 -1.23 -0.65 12.97
N ILE A 30 -0.93 -0.25 11.72
CA ILE A 30 -1.94 0.18 10.75
C ILE A 30 -2.30 -0.95 9.80
N TRP A 31 -1.31 -1.78 9.42
CA TRP A 31 -1.51 -2.82 8.43
C TRP A 31 -0.63 -4.04 8.72
N ARG A 32 -1.12 -5.22 8.37
CA ARG A 32 -0.34 -6.44 8.21
C ARG A 32 -0.94 -7.31 7.11
N PHE A 33 -0.13 -8.20 6.53
CA PHE A 33 -0.66 -9.23 5.64
C PHE A 33 -1.42 -10.28 6.46
N VAL A 34 -2.64 -10.60 6.03
CA VAL A 34 -3.48 -11.62 6.65
C VAL A 34 -3.77 -12.72 5.62
N GLU A 35 -3.14 -13.86 5.78
CA GLU A 35 -3.17 -14.97 4.82
C GLU A 35 -4.58 -15.43 4.47
N SER A 36 -5.48 -15.43 5.44
CA SER A 36 -6.88 -15.82 5.23
C SER A 36 -7.73 -14.77 4.50
N PHE A 37 -7.20 -13.57 4.32
CA PHE A 37 -7.93 -12.43 3.74
C PHE A 37 -7.24 -11.86 2.51
N ASP A 38 -5.95 -11.57 2.60
CA ASP A 38 -5.15 -11.04 1.50
C ASP A 38 -4.66 -12.17 0.59
N ARG A 39 -4.13 -11.83 -0.58
CA ARG A 39 -3.61 -12.83 -1.50
C ARG A 39 -2.11 -12.64 -1.75
N ALA A 40 -1.41 -13.77 -1.88
CA ALA A 40 -0.02 -13.81 -2.27
C ALA A 40 0.14 -14.73 -3.49
N TYR A 41 0.94 -14.29 -4.44
CA TYR A 41 1.24 -15.06 -5.65
C TYR A 41 2.74 -15.28 -5.75
N SER A 42 3.16 -16.53 -5.98
CA SER A 42 4.52 -16.80 -6.43
C SER A 42 4.70 -16.23 -7.84
N PRO A 43 5.94 -15.98 -8.31
CA PRO A 43 6.17 -15.56 -9.69
C PRO A 43 5.52 -16.51 -10.72
N LYS A 44 5.55 -17.80 -10.43
CA LYS A 44 4.96 -18.84 -11.29
C LYS A 44 3.44 -18.77 -11.33
N GLN A 45 2.80 -18.59 -10.18
CA GLN A 45 1.34 -18.40 -10.10
C GLN A 45 0.91 -17.11 -10.80
N PHE A 46 1.64 -16.03 -10.60
CA PHE A 46 1.37 -14.76 -11.25
C PHE A 46 1.44 -14.88 -12.78
N ALA A 47 2.48 -15.53 -13.30
CA ALA A 47 2.67 -15.69 -14.74
C ALA A 47 1.53 -16.46 -15.42
N ARG A 48 0.81 -17.31 -14.68
CA ARG A 48 -0.32 -18.09 -15.18
C ARG A 48 -1.64 -17.34 -15.18
N LEU A 49 -1.70 -16.18 -14.57
CA LEU A 49 -2.93 -15.39 -14.52
C LEU A 49 -3.23 -14.76 -15.90
N PRO A 50 -4.51 -14.54 -16.23
CA PRO A 50 -4.87 -13.78 -17.41
C PRO A 50 -4.22 -12.40 -17.41
N LYS A 51 -3.95 -11.87 -18.60
CA LYS A 51 -3.26 -10.58 -18.75
C LYS A 51 -3.91 -9.45 -17.93
N ARG A 52 -5.23 -9.35 -17.97
CA ARG A 52 -5.94 -8.29 -17.24
C ARG A 52 -5.79 -8.41 -15.72
N ALA A 53 -5.77 -9.63 -15.20
CA ALA A 53 -5.50 -9.86 -13.78
C ALA A 53 -4.07 -9.43 -13.41
N ARG A 54 -3.10 -9.77 -14.25
CA ARG A 54 -1.69 -9.36 -14.05
C ARG A 54 -1.55 -7.84 -14.08
N ASP A 55 -2.21 -7.18 -15.01
CA ASP A 55 -2.19 -5.72 -15.13
C ASP A 55 -2.77 -5.05 -13.86
N PHE A 56 -3.89 -5.57 -13.36
CA PHE A 56 -4.51 -5.10 -12.12
C PHE A 56 -3.58 -5.27 -10.91
N ILE A 57 -2.98 -6.45 -10.80
CA ILE A 57 -2.08 -6.76 -9.69
C ILE A 57 -0.81 -5.90 -9.75
N ARG A 58 -0.26 -5.65 -10.95
CA ARG A 58 0.88 -4.73 -11.10
C ARG A 58 0.55 -3.32 -10.66
N GLN A 59 -0.68 -2.88 -10.87
CA GLN A 59 -1.12 -1.54 -10.47
C GLN A 59 -1.33 -1.43 -8.96
N HIS A 60 -1.84 -2.47 -8.32
CA HIS A 60 -2.29 -2.41 -6.92
C HIS A 60 -1.51 -3.30 -5.96
N GLY A 61 -0.72 -4.22 -6.47
CA GLY A 61 0.02 -5.18 -5.65
C GLY A 61 1.37 -4.66 -5.18
N TYR A 62 1.95 -5.40 -4.25
CA TYR A 62 3.29 -5.16 -3.73
C TYR A 62 4.14 -6.41 -3.95
N ARG A 63 5.42 -6.22 -4.26
CA ARG A 63 6.36 -7.34 -4.30
C ARG A 63 7.16 -7.33 -3.00
N VAL A 64 7.09 -8.42 -2.25
CA VAL A 64 7.79 -8.59 -0.98
C VAL A 64 8.41 -9.99 -0.95
N ASP A 65 9.72 -10.07 -0.71
CA ASP A 65 10.45 -11.34 -0.61
C ASP A 65 10.21 -12.31 -1.78
N GLY A 66 10.16 -11.78 -3.00
CA GLY A 66 9.94 -12.57 -4.21
C GLY A 66 8.48 -12.95 -4.49
N GLU A 67 7.57 -12.67 -3.58
CA GLU A 67 6.14 -12.88 -3.79
C GLU A 67 5.45 -11.58 -4.19
N ILE A 68 4.30 -11.70 -4.84
CA ILE A 68 3.46 -10.57 -5.19
C ILE A 68 2.23 -10.61 -4.32
N LEU A 69 2.05 -9.58 -3.49
CA LEU A 69 0.93 -9.47 -2.56
C LEU A 69 -0.15 -8.57 -3.13
N LEU A 70 -1.40 -9.01 -3.03
CA LEU A 70 -2.56 -8.20 -3.34
C LEU A 70 -3.42 -8.07 -2.09
N THR A 71 -3.50 -6.88 -1.55
CA THR A 71 -4.35 -6.59 -0.40
C THR A 71 -5.80 -6.43 -0.84
N MET A 72 -6.74 -6.94 -0.03
CA MET A 72 -8.12 -7.08 -0.44
C MET A 72 -9.03 -5.95 0.02
N ASP A 73 -8.53 -5.05 0.87
CA ASP A 73 -9.30 -3.90 1.37
C ASP A 73 -8.80 -2.57 0.77
N ASN A 74 -9.09 -1.46 1.44
CA ASN A 74 -8.71 -0.13 0.97
C ASN A 74 -7.21 0.06 0.79
N ASP A 75 -6.38 -0.77 1.43
CA ASP A 75 -4.92 -0.67 1.35
C ASP A 75 -4.39 -0.71 -0.10
N ARG A 76 -5.11 -1.39 -1.01
CA ARG A 76 -4.72 -1.43 -2.43
C ARG A 76 -4.67 -0.04 -3.09
N HIS A 77 -5.31 0.95 -2.50
CA HIS A 77 -5.35 2.33 -2.97
C HIS A 77 -4.39 3.24 -2.21
N MET A 78 -3.55 2.69 -1.33
CA MET A 78 -2.60 3.49 -0.57
C MET A 78 -1.54 4.09 -1.50
N ASN A 79 -1.38 5.40 -1.43
CA ASN A 79 -0.46 6.12 -2.30
C ASN A 79 0.95 6.19 -1.72
N HIS A 80 1.91 6.27 -2.63
CA HIS A 80 3.29 6.58 -2.29
C HIS A 80 3.44 8.04 -1.89
N SER A 81 4.28 8.30 -0.90
CA SER A 81 4.77 9.63 -0.57
C SER A 81 6.27 9.56 -0.28
N ASP A 82 7.01 10.60 -0.67
CA ASP A 82 8.42 10.74 -0.27
C ASP A 82 8.54 11.13 1.21
N ARG A 83 7.44 11.55 1.83
CA ARG A 83 7.31 11.86 3.26
C ARG A 83 6.15 11.07 3.86
N PRO A 84 6.26 9.72 3.89
CA PRO A 84 5.15 8.88 4.34
C PRO A 84 4.91 9.05 5.84
N ASN A 85 3.66 8.84 6.24
CA ASN A 85 3.32 8.80 7.67
C ASN A 85 3.26 7.37 8.23
N THR A 86 3.73 6.39 7.45
CA THR A 86 3.90 5.01 7.90
C THR A 86 5.30 4.51 7.59
N TYR A 87 5.69 3.41 8.24
CA TYR A 87 6.90 2.67 7.91
C TYR A 87 6.71 1.19 8.22
N LEU A 88 7.45 0.34 7.52
CA LEU A 88 7.40 -1.11 7.74
C LEU A 88 8.38 -1.53 8.83
N LYS A 89 7.90 -2.33 9.76
CA LYS A 89 8.73 -2.96 10.79
C LYS A 89 8.08 -4.23 11.30
N GLY A 90 8.84 -5.34 11.29
CA GLY A 90 8.36 -6.61 11.83
C GLY A 90 7.11 -7.16 11.15
N GLY A 91 6.93 -6.90 9.85
CA GLY A 91 5.75 -7.33 9.09
C GLY A 91 4.54 -6.44 9.25
N TYR A 92 4.65 -5.34 9.97
CA TYR A 92 3.58 -4.35 10.15
C TYR A 92 3.93 -3.03 9.49
N ALA A 93 2.93 -2.33 8.99
CA ALA A 93 3.03 -0.90 8.76
C ALA A 93 2.61 -0.19 10.05
N LEU A 94 3.47 0.67 10.53
CA LEU A 94 3.28 1.42 11.78
C LEU A 94 3.13 2.91 11.49
N ALA A 95 2.33 3.61 12.29
CA ALA A 95 2.26 5.06 12.22
C ALA A 95 3.61 5.67 12.63
N ARG A 96 4.21 6.45 11.73
CA ARG A 96 5.49 7.14 11.97
C ARG A 96 5.32 8.32 12.93
N ARG A 97 4.13 8.91 12.94
CA ARG A 97 3.71 10.02 13.77
C ARG A 97 2.21 9.90 14.06
N ASP A 98 1.67 10.78 14.87
CA ASP A 98 0.22 10.87 15.03
C ASP A 98 -0.42 11.24 13.68
N ILE A 99 -1.50 10.55 13.33
CA ILE A 99 -2.26 10.79 12.11
C ILE A 99 -3.67 11.21 12.54
N ARG A 100 -4.08 12.39 12.12
CA ARG A 100 -5.40 12.91 12.44
C ARG A 100 -6.47 12.27 11.58
N LYS A 101 -7.67 12.15 12.12
CA LYS A 101 -8.85 11.80 11.32
C LYS A 101 -8.93 12.71 10.10
N GLY A 102 -9.08 12.14 8.92
CA GLY A 102 -9.14 12.87 7.66
C GLY A 102 -7.80 13.09 6.97
N GLU A 103 -6.67 12.77 7.60
CA GLU A 103 -5.38 12.78 6.91
C GLU A 103 -5.23 11.56 6.00
N GLU A 104 -4.59 11.74 4.86
CA GLU A 104 -4.22 10.63 3.99
C GLU A 104 -3.12 9.79 4.63
N ILE A 105 -3.33 8.47 4.63
CA ILE A 105 -2.32 7.51 5.07
C ILE A 105 -1.49 7.13 3.85
N THR A 106 -0.19 7.26 3.95
CA THR A 106 0.75 7.04 2.84
C THR A 106 1.88 6.13 3.26
N ASN A 107 2.48 5.46 2.28
CA ASN A 107 3.68 4.67 2.50
C ASN A 107 4.76 5.03 1.49
N ASP A 108 5.95 4.49 1.69
CA ASP A 108 7.02 4.56 0.73
C ASP A 108 7.08 3.22 0.00
N TYR A 109 6.75 3.21 -1.29
CA TYR A 109 6.75 1.99 -2.10
C TYR A 109 8.12 1.31 -2.14
N ARG A 110 9.19 2.06 -1.94
CA ARG A 110 10.55 1.51 -1.91
C ARG A 110 10.78 0.55 -0.74
N GLU A 111 10.00 0.66 0.32
CA GLU A 111 10.06 -0.28 1.44
C GLU A 111 9.56 -1.67 1.04
N PHE A 112 8.71 -1.78 0.02
CA PHE A 112 8.12 -3.04 -0.43
C PHE A 112 8.89 -3.68 -1.57
N ASP A 113 9.13 -2.94 -2.65
CA ASP A 113 9.80 -3.45 -3.84
C ASP A 113 10.55 -2.32 -4.57
N PRO A 114 11.87 -2.21 -4.38
CA PRO A 114 12.66 -1.18 -5.03
C PRO A 114 12.60 -1.20 -6.56
N VAL A 115 12.54 -2.39 -7.17
CA VAL A 115 12.52 -2.53 -8.63
C VAL A 115 11.19 -2.08 -9.23
N LEU A 116 10.11 -2.61 -8.72
CA LEU A 116 8.75 -2.26 -9.17
C LEU A 116 8.46 -0.78 -8.87
N CYS A 117 8.86 -0.32 -7.72
CA CYS A 117 8.67 1.06 -7.31
C CYS A 117 9.42 2.03 -8.22
N ALA A 118 10.66 1.73 -8.58
CA ALA A 118 11.43 2.58 -9.50
C ALA A 118 10.75 2.74 -10.85
N ALA A 119 10.24 1.63 -11.42
CA ALA A 119 9.49 1.65 -12.67
C ALA A 119 8.20 2.47 -12.55
N PHE A 120 7.50 2.31 -11.45
CA PHE A 120 6.24 2.99 -11.17
C PHE A 120 6.42 4.51 -10.97
N LEU A 121 7.43 4.91 -10.20
CA LEU A 121 7.71 6.32 -9.93
C LEU A 121 8.12 7.09 -11.18
N LYS A 122 8.72 6.41 -12.15
CA LYS A 122 9.04 7.02 -13.45
C LYS A 122 7.80 7.38 -14.27
N GLN A 123 6.70 6.67 -14.06
CA GLN A 123 5.45 6.84 -14.81
C GLN A 123 4.48 7.80 -14.13
N ARG A 124 4.71 8.14 -12.86
CA ARG A 124 3.81 9.03 -12.12
C ARG A 124 4.33 10.46 -12.09
N PRO A 125 3.45 11.45 -12.28
CA PRO A 125 3.81 12.81 -11.94
C PRO A 125 4.17 12.90 -10.46
N ARG A 126 5.24 13.59 -10.15
CA ARG A 126 5.60 13.85 -8.75
C ARG A 126 4.66 14.91 -8.21
N HIS A 127 3.86 14.54 -7.23
CA HIS A 127 3.05 15.47 -6.45
C HIS A 127 3.83 15.85 -5.19
N ARG A 128 3.77 17.11 -4.85
CA ARG A 128 4.39 17.64 -3.64
C ARG A 128 3.36 18.35 -2.79
#